data_532bcd85d2eed5bf86a31667d32939d3
#
_entry.id   532bcd85d2eed5bf86a31667d32939d3
#
_cell.length_a   1.000
_cell.length_b   1.000
_cell.length_c   1.000
_cell.angle_alpha   90.00
_cell.angle_beta   90.00
_cell.angle_gamma   90.00
#
_symmetry.space_group_name_H-M   'P 1'
#
loop_
_entity.id
_entity.type
_entity.pdbx_description
1 polymer ?
#
loop_
_entity_poly.entity_id
_entity_poly.type
_entity_poly.pdbx_seq_one_letter_code
_entity_poly.pdbx_strand_id
1 'polypeptide(L)'
;METGTAQKKITLAFINDKSPILDFICKVLIASGTEVLFRSESMEAGLSQLSSLNELPKICIIDLDFYDKNILVQLQGLRTKYPTIKLIAHSDIDDEKVGKYLLDIGFSSYLLIGNDAEYFRKVIEAVIN
;
A
#
# COMPACT_ATOMS: atom_id res chain seq x y z
N MET A 1 -18.29 -24.28 11.76
CA MET A 1 -17.73 -23.83 11.60
C MET A 1 -17.41 -23.31 11.09
N GLU A 2 -17.49 -23.07 10.72
CA GLU A 2 -16.95 -22.59 10.24
C GLU A 2 -16.41 -22.09 9.84
N THR A 3 -16.35 -22.06 9.56
CA THR A 3 -15.75 -21.74 9.11
C THR A 3 -15.25 -21.16 8.72
N GLY A 4 -15.23 -21.28 8.89
CA GLY A 4 -14.28 -20.69 8.41
C GLY A 4 -14.31 -20.01 7.51
N THR A 5 -14.86 -19.89 7.58
CA THR A 5 -14.79 -19.54 6.65
C THR A 5 -14.24 -18.64 6.20
N ALA A 6 -13.73 -18.91 6.24
CA ALA A 6 -13.03 -18.43 5.16
C ALA A 6 -12.91 -16.96 5.01
N GLN A 7 -12.81 -16.30 6.08
CA GLN A 7 -12.40 -14.93 6.02
C GLN A 7 -10.95 -14.89 5.63
N LYS A 8 -10.71 -14.54 4.40
CA LYS A 8 -9.36 -14.28 3.97
C LYS A 8 -8.87 -13.06 4.71
N LYS A 9 -7.86 -13.24 5.51
CA LYS A 9 -7.23 -12.15 6.21
C LYS A 9 -6.60 -11.20 5.20
N ILE A 10 -6.85 -9.92 5.36
CA ILE A 10 -6.22 -8.90 4.52
C ILE A 10 -4.80 -8.68 5.03
N THR A 11 -3.83 -8.85 4.17
CA THR A 11 -2.41 -8.63 4.51
C THR A 11 -1.91 -7.41 3.78
N LEU A 12 -1.20 -6.54 4.51
CA LEU A 12 -0.68 -5.29 3.98
C LEU A 12 0.80 -5.17 4.24
N ALA A 13 1.45 -4.33 3.43
CA ALA A 13 2.77 -3.80 3.73
C ALA A 13 2.77 -2.31 3.43
N PHE A 14 3.54 -1.57 4.22
CA PHE A 14 3.77 -0.14 3.99
C PHE A 14 5.19 0.05 3.48
N ILE A 15 5.32 0.78 2.38
CA ILE A 15 6.61 1.04 1.77
C ILE A 15 6.84 2.54 1.73
N ASN A 16 8.06 2.97 2.06
CA ASN A 16 8.44 4.38 2.14
C ASN A 16 7.63 5.11 3.20
N ASP A 17 7.39 4.45 4.33
CA ASP A 17 6.53 4.90 5.42
C ASP A 17 7.28 5.91 6.30
N LYS A 18 7.16 7.19 5.97
CA LYS A 18 7.83 8.27 6.69
C LYS A 18 6.86 9.20 7.40
N SER A 19 5.56 8.98 7.24
CA SER A 19 4.55 9.87 7.79
C SER A 19 4.08 9.37 9.17
N PRO A 20 4.11 10.23 10.21
CA PRO A 20 3.64 9.83 11.54
C PRO A 20 2.17 9.42 11.58
N ILE A 21 1.36 9.94 10.67
CA ILE A 21 -0.07 9.58 10.62
C ILE A 21 -0.27 8.10 10.31
N LEU A 22 0.69 7.48 9.63
CA LEU A 22 0.59 6.07 9.29
C LEU A 22 0.71 5.17 10.53
N ASP A 23 1.36 5.64 11.61
CA ASP A 23 1.35 4.91 12.88
C ASP A 23 -0.07 4.71 13.38
N PHE A 24 -0.84 5.78 13.40
CA PHE A 24 -2.22 5.73 13.85
C PHE A 24 -3.08 4.86 12.93
N ILE A 25 -2.93 5.07 11.63
CA ILE A 25 -3.67 4.30 10.62
C ILE A 25 -3.37 2.81 10.75
N CYS A 26 -2.11 2.47 10.92
CA CYS A 26 -1.67 1.09 11.09
C CYS A 26 -2.35 0.44 12.30
N LYS A 27 -2.39 1.16 13.44
CA LYS A 27 -3.04 0.65 14.64
C LYS A 27 -4.53 0.39 14.44
N VAL A 28 -5.22 1.29 13.75
CA VAL A 28 -6.65 1.12 13.46
C VAL A 28 -6.86 -0.09 12.54
N LEU A 29 -6.04 -0.25 11.53
CA LEU A 29 -6.16 -1.38 10.61
C LEU A 29 -5.91 -2.71 11.32
N ILE A 30 -4.91 -2.78 12.18
CA ILE A 30 -4.63 -3.99 12.96
C ILE A 30 -5.82 -4.31 13.87
N ALA A 31 -6.38 -3.29 14.51
CA ALA A 31 -7.53 -3.47 15.40
C ALA A 31 -8.76 -3.99 14.64
N SER A 32 -8.88 -3.71 13.33
CA SER A 32 -9.98 -4.22 12.53
C SER A 32 -9.69 -5.56 11.84
N GLY A 33 -8.60 -6.21 12.20
CA GLY A 33 -8.31 -7.56 11.73
C GLY A 33 -7.37 -7.64 10.55
N THR A 34 -6.80 -6.51 10.11
CA THR A 34 -5.81 -6.49 9.04
C THR A 34 -4.44 -6.86 9.59
N GLU A 35 -3.71 -7.68 8.86
CA GLU A 35 -2.35 -8.04 9.24
C GLU A 35 -1.34 -7.19 8.47
N VAL A 36 -0.50 -6.46 9.19
CA VAL A 36 0.58 -5.67 8.59
C VAL A 36 1.85 -6.50 8.63
N LEU A 37 2.33 -6.91 7.46
CA LEU A 37 3.49 -7.78 7.37
C LEU A 37 4.79 -7.04 7.64
N PHE A 38 4.90 -5.81 7.16
CA PHE A 38 6.06 -4.97 7.47
C PHE A 38 5.75 -3.51 7.18
N ARG A 39 6.62 -2.63 7.70
CA ARG A 39 6.62 -1.21 7.42
C ARG A 39 8.06 -0.81 7.12
N SER A 40 8.32 -0.33 5.91
CA SER A 40 9.66 0.07 5.47
C SER A 40 9.73 1.57 5.24
N GLU A 41 10.79 2.20 5.69
CA GLU A 41 10.95 3.64 5.60
C GLU A 41 11.47 4.11 4.23
N SER A 42 11.84 3.17 3.35
CA SER A 42 12.33 3.52 2.01
C SER A 42 11.83 2.51 0.99
N MET A 43 11.85 2.92 -0.29
CA MET A 43 11.52 2.00 -1.37
C MET A 43 12.49 0.83 -1.41
N GLU A 44 13.77 1.11 -1.25
CA GLU A 44 14.81 0.08 -1.29
C GLU A 44 14.61 -0.98 -0.21
N ALA A 45 14.37 -0.54 1.03
CA ALA A 45 14.11 -1.46 2.13
C ALA A 45 12.83 -2.25 1.91
N GLY A 46 11.79 -1.60 1.36
CA GLY A 46 10.53 -2.26 1.06
C GLY A 46 10.68 -3.36 0.02
N LEU A 47 11.40 -3.09 -1.06
CA LEU A 47 11.66 -4.08 -2.09
C LEU A 47 12.47 -5.26 -1.54
N SER A 48 13.44 -4.97 -0.68
CA SER A 48 14.22 -6.01 -0.02
C SER A 48 13.35 -6.90 0.86
N GLN A 49 12.44 -6.30 1.63
CA GLN A 49 11.51 -7.04 2.47
C GLN A 49 10.60 -7.94 1.63
N LEU A 50 10.07 -7.41 0.53
CA LEU A 50 9.20 -8.21 -0.35
C LEU A 50 9.93 -9.43 -0.89
N SER A 51 11.20 -9.27 -1.25
CA SER A 51 11.97 -10.38 -1.82
C SER A 51 12.26 -11.47 -0.81
N SER A 52 12.17 -11.19 0.49
CA SER A 52 12.45 -12.17 1.54
C SER A 52 11.21 -12.84 2.10
N LEU A 53 10.00 -12.42 1.69
CA LEU A 53 8.76 -12.99 2.19
C LEU A 53 8.42 -14.30 1.46
N ASN A 54 7.96 -15.29 2.23
CA ASN A 54 7.43 -16.53 1.66
C ASN A 54 6.08 -16.30 1.02
N GLU A 55 5.30 -15.41 1.60
CA GLU A 55 3.95 -15.09 1.13
C GLU A 55 3.83 -13.58 0.99
N LEU A 56 3.46 -13.13 -0.21
CA LEU A 56 3.38 -11.70 -0.51
C LEU A 56 2.14 -11.07 0.13
N PRO A 57 2.23 -9.79 0.52
CA PRO A 57 1.02 -9.08 0.96
C PRO A 57 0.03 -8.95 -0.19
N LYS A 58 -1.25 -8.86 0.13
CA LYS A 58 -2.28 -8.62 -0.88
C LYS A 58 -2.24 -7.18 -1.36
N ILE A 59 -1.86 -6.27 -0.48
CA ILE A 59 -1.83 -4.83 -0.76
C ILE A 59 -0.52 -4.24 -0.26
N CYS A 60 0.08 -3.36 -1.07
CA CYS A 60 1.16 -2.48 -0.62
C CYS A 60 0.67 -1.05 -0.67
N ILE A 61 0.77 -0.35 0.45
CA ILE A 61 0.51 1.08 0.52
C ILE A 61 1.86 1.78 0.45
N ILE A 62 2.04 2.62 -0.57
CA ILE A 62 3.32 3.26 -0.86
C ILE A 62 3.15 4.75 -0.66
N ASP A 63 3.93 5.31 0.28
CA ASP A 63 3.96 6.75 0.50
C ASP A 63 4.89 7.35 -0.55
N LEU A 64 4.36 8.22 -1.39
CA LEU A 64 5.08 8.73 -2.54
C LEU A 64 5.68 10.09 -2.28
N ASP A 65 6.98 10.20 -2.56
CA ASP A 65 7.69 11.45 -2.61
C ASP A 65 7.97 11.77 -4.09
N PHE A 66 7.15 12.64 -4.66
CA PHE A 66 7.17 12.88 -6.10
C PHE A 66 8.33 13.72 -6.60
N TYR A 67 9.17 14.19 -5.70
CA TYR A 67 10.30 15.00 -6.12
C TYR A 67 11.49 14.13 -6.55
N ASP A 68 11.40 12.83 -6.32
CA ASP A 68 12.44 11.90 -6.76
C ASP A 68 12.00 11.25 -8.08
N LYS A 69 12.70 11.56 -9.16
CA LYS A 69 12.40 11.01 -10.48
C LYS A 69 12.61 9.49 -10.52
N ASN A 70 13.45 8.97 -9.66
CA ASN A 70 13.72 7.53 -9.63
C ASN A 70 12.54 6.74 -9.07
N ILE A 71 11.62 7.39 -8.35
CA ILE A 71 10.48 6.70 -7.77
C ILE A 71 9.63 6.02 -8.84
N LEU A 72 9.43 6.67 -9.96
CA LEU A 72 8.58 6.11 -11.03
C LEU A 72 9.18 4.84 -11.62
N VAL A 73 10.48 4.82 -11.81
CA VAL A 73 11.18 3.62 -12.30
C VAL A 73 11.06 2.50 -11.28
N GLN A 74 11.21 2.82 -10.00
CA GLN A 74 11.08 1.83 -8.93
C GLN A 74 9.66 1.28 -8.85
N LEU A 75 8.65 2.12 -9.03
CA LEU A 75 7.26 1.68 -9.01
C LEU A 75 6.93 0.76 -10.19
N GLN A 76 7.44 1.07 -11.36
CA GLN A 76 7.27 0.21 -12.53
C GLN A 76 7.94 -1.14 -12.33
N GLY A 77 9.14 -1.14 -11.74
CA GLY A 77 9.84 -2.37 -11.41
C GLY A 77 9.08 -3.21 -10.41
N LEU A 78 8.52 -2.57 -9.38
CA LEU A 78 7.70 -3.23 -8.40
C LEU A 78 6.47 -3.88 -9.05
N ARG A 79 5.77 -3.14 -9.91
CA ARG A 79 4.60 -3.65 -10.60
C ARG A 79 4.95 -4.85 -11.47
N THR A 80 6.05 -4.75 -12.22
CA THR A 80 6.49 -5.82 -13.11
C THR A 80 6.86 -7.08 -12.36
N LYS A 81 7.57 -6.92 -11.24
CA LYS A 81 8.05 -8.04 -10.46
C LYS A 81 6.95 -8.72 -9.64
N TYR A 82 5.99 -7.94 -9.16
CA TYR A 82 4.93 -8.44 -8.27
C TYR A 82 3.54 -8.07 -8.83
N PRO A 83 3.13 -8.68 -9.94
CA PRO A 83 1.88 -8.28 -10.62
C PRO A 83 0.61 -8.61 -9.83
N THR A 84 0.69 -9.48 -8.83
CA THR A 84 -0.49 -9.86 -8.04
C THR A 84 -0.77 -8.94 -6.87
N ILE A 85 0.22 -8.13 -6.46
CA ILE A 85 0.03 -7.22 -5.34
C ILE A 85 -0.79 -6.02 -5.81
N LYS A 86 -1.84 -5.67 -5.03
CA LYS A 86 -2.60 -4.44 -5.28
C LYS A 86 -1.82 -3.26 -4.71
N LEU A 87 -1.67 -2.21 -5.48
CA LEU A 87 -0.89 -1.04 -5.08
C LEU A 87 -1.81 0.12 -4.77
N ILE A 88 -1.61 0.74 -3.62
CA ILE A 88 -2.32 1.95 -3.21
C ILE A 88 -1.28 3.03 -2.95
N ALA A 89 -1.45 4.18 -3.58
CA ALA A 89 -0.56 5.32 -3.38
C ALA A 89 -1.08 6.20 -2.25
N HIS A 90 -0.17 6.69 -1.42
CA HIS A 90 -0.46 7.63 -0.34
C HIS A 90 0.42 8.86 -0.53
N SER A 91 -0.19 10.04 -0.62
CA SER A 91 0.56 11.26 -0.90
C SER A 91 -0.23 12.50 -0.49
N ASP A 92 0.48 13.61 -0.32
CA ASP A 92 -0.12 14.93 -0.11
C ASP A 92 -0.37 15.69 -1.42
N ILE A 93 -0.01 15.11 -2.55
CA ILE A 93 -0.13 15.76 -3.85
C ILE A 93 -1.46 15.41 -4.50
N ASP A 94 -2.29 16.42 -4.72
CA ASP A 94 -3.56 16.27 -5.42
C ASP A 94 -3.37 16.82 -6.84
N ASP A 95 -2.84 15.99 -7.73
CA ASP A 95 -2.56 16.35 -9.12
C ASP A 95 -3.10 15.26 -10.02
N GLU A 96 -4.02 15.63 -10.90
CA GLU A 96 -4.65 14.69 -11.83
C GLU A 96 -3.63 13.97 -12.71
N LYS A 97 -2.58 14.65 -13.11
CA LYS A 97 -1.55 14.03 -13.97
C LYS A 97 -0.82 12.91 -13.22
N VAL A 98 -0.54 13.14 -11.95
CA VAL A 98 0.10 12.13 -11.10
C VAL A 98 -0.84 10.95 -10.90
N GLY A 99 -2.10 11.20 -10.60
CA GLY A 99 -3.10 10.15 -10.43
C GLY A 99 -3.24 9.29 -11.68
N LYS A 100 -3.32 9.93 -12.83
CA LYS A 100 -3.41 9.22 -14.10
C LYS A 100 -2.17 8.37 -14.37
N TYR A 101 -1.00 8.91 -14.07
CA TYR A 101 0.25 8.19 -14.24
C TYR A 101 0.29 6.93 -13.38
N LEU A 102 -0.17 7.04 -12.14
CA LEU A 102 -0.21 5.91 -11.22
C LEU A 102 -1.19 4.83 -11.71
N LEU A 103 -2.33 5.24 -12.24
CA LEU A 103 -3.27 4.29 -12.82
C LEU A 103 -2.65 3.56 -14.01
N ASP A 104 -1.90 4.26 -14.84
CA ASP A 104 -1.21 3.65 -15.98
C ASP A 104 -0.18 2.63 -15.55
N ILE A 105 0.51 2.87 -14.42
CA ILE A 105 1.45 1.90 -13.85
C ILE A 105 0.71 0.67 -13.32
N GLY A 106 -0.53 0.85 -12.87
CA GLY A 106 -1.33 -0.25 -12.35
C GLY A 106 -1.72 -0.11 -10.89
N PHE A 107 -1.68 1.11 -10.34
CA PHE A 107 -2.17 1.35 -8.99
C PHE A 107 -3.70 1.21 -8.96
N SER A 108 -4.19 0.59 -7.89
CA SER A 108 -5.63 0.38 -7.71
C SER A 108 -6.32 1.58 -7.11
N SER A 109 -5.61 2.40 -6.34
CA SER A 109 -6.19 3.56 -5.70
C SER A 109 -5.13 4.57 -5.29
N TYR A 110 -5.58 5.77 -4.97
CA TYR A 110 -4.74 6.89 -4.56
C TYR A 110 -5.38 7.54 -3.34
N LEU A 111 -4.65 7.58 -2.24
CA LEU A 111 -5.12 8.15 -0.98
C LEU A 111 -4.35 9.43 -0.68
N LEU A 112 -5.08 10.53 -0.45
CA LEU A 112 -4.45 11.78 -0.05
C LEU A 112 -4.18 11.77 1.44
N ILE A 113 -3.08 12.38 1.83
CA ILE A 113 -2.76 12.61 3.24
C ILE A 113 -3.84 13.54 3.81
N GLY A 114 -4.31 13.24 5.01
CA GLY A 114 -5.40 13.96 5.66
C GLY A 114 -6.69 13.17 5.72
N ASN A 115 -6.81 12.10 4.96
CA ASN A 115 -7.94 11.19 5.10
C ASN A 115 -7.79 10.38 6.39
N ASP A 116 -8.90 10.06 7.02
CA ASP A 116 -8.87 9.33 8.28
C ASP A 116 -8.70 7.83 8.07
N ALA A 117 -8.48 7.12 9.18
CA ALA A 117 -8.24 5.69 9.14
C ALA A 117 -9.44 4.90 8.62
N GLU A 118 -10.65 5.39 8.86
CA GLU A 118 -11.87 4.75 8.38
C GLU A 118 -11.94 4.80 6.86
N TYR A 119 -11.52 5.91 6.26
CA TYR A 119 -11.45 6.03 4.81
C TYR A 119 -10.42 5.03 4.23
N PHE A 120 -9.26 4.92 4.87
CA PHE A 120 -8.26 3.92 4.49
C PHE A 120 -8.85 2.51 4.49
N ARG A 121 -9.57 2.18 5.56
CA ARG A 121 -10.18 0.86 5.70
C ARG A 121 -11.18 0.58 4.56
N LYS A 122 -11.99 1.57 4.22
CA LYS A 122 -12.97 1.42 3.13
C LYS A 122 -12.28 1.22 1.78
N VAL A 123 -11.21 1.97 1.52
CA VAL A 123 -10.47 1.84 0.26
C VAL A 123 -9.81 0.46 0.18
N ILE A 124 -9.23 -0.01 1.27
CA ILE A 124 -8.60 -1.32 1.32
C ILE A 124 -9.62 -2.42 1.02
N GLU A 125 -10.79 -2.36 1.64
CA GLU A 125 -11.85 -3.32 1.40
C GLU A 125 -12.32 -3.29 -0.06
N ALA A 126 -12.46 -2.11 -0.64
CA ALA A 126 -12.88 -1.96 -2.03
C ALA A 126 -11.85 -2.53 -3.01
N VAL A 127 -10.57 -2.35 -2.71
CA VAL A 127 -9.49 -2.84 -3.57
C VAL A 127 -9.41 -4.37 -3.54
N ILE A 128 -9.65 -4.98 -2.38
CA ILE A 128 -9.62 -6.43 -2.20
C ILE A 128 -10.82 -7.09 -2.88
N ASN A 129 -11.96 -6.45 -2.80
CA ASN A 129 -13.18 -6.97 -3.41
C ASN A 129 -13.25 -6.59 -4.88
#